data_2a52e220a70f2da0d633b3bc7eb3dc1e
#
_entry.id   2a52e220a70f2da0d633b3bc7eb3dc1e
#
_cell.length_a   1.000
_cell.length_b   1.000
_cell.length_c   1.000
_cell.angle_alpha   90.00
_cell.angle_beta   90.00
_cell.angle_gamma   90.00
#
_symmetry.space_group_name_H-M   'P 1'
#
loop_
_entity.id
_entity.type
_entity.pdbx_description
1 polymer ?
#
loop_
_entity_poly.entity_id
_entity_poly.type
_entity_poly.pdbx_seq_one_letter_code
_entity_poly.pdbx_strand_id
1 'polypeptide(L)' 'MAQKTKKMTIKYWNSLSDGSKKRALQYCFPIHPAIVEMLMNEKPNLRSEWWQMVFTKVRIPCPGSYYKTVVNNTYLN' A
#
# COMPACT_ATOMS: atom_id res chain seq x y z
N MET A 1 -16.44 -5.51 12.92
CA MET A 1 -15.21 -5.32 13.68
C MET A 1 -14.18 -4.62 12.83
N ALA A 2 -13.54 -3.61 13.38
CA ALA A 2 -12.54 -2.86 12.64
C ALA A 2 -11.27 -3.69 12.47
N GLN A 3 -10.69 -3.61 11.27
CA GLN A 3 -9.41 -4.24 11.00
C GLN A 3 -8.31 -3.41 11.64
N LYS A 4 -7.40 -4.10 12.30
CA LYS A 4 -6.26 -3.42 12.88
C LYS A 4 -5.21 -3.21 11.81
N THR A 5 -4.77 -1.98 11.68
CA THR A 5 -3.71 -1.63 10.75
C THR A 5 -2.76 -0.66 11.41
N LYS A 6 -1.59 -0.52 10.86
CA LYS A 6 -0.65 0.51 11.29
C LYS A 6 -0.20 1.33 10.09
N LYS A 7 0.40 2.46 10.40
CA LYS A 7 0.88 3.37 9.39
C LYS A 7 1.95 2.71 8.54
N MET A 8 1.87 2.91 7.23
CA MET A 8 2.87 2.40 6.30
C MET A 8 4.23 3.01 6.60
N THR A 9 5.27 2.21 6.41
CA THR A 9 6.64 2.67 6.56
C THR A 9 7.40 2.42 5.26
N ILE A 10 8.47 3.17 5.07
CA ILE A 10 9.32 2.99 3.88
C ILE A 10 9.91 1.59 3.85
N LYS A 11 10.31 1.08 5.01
CA LYS A 11 10.87 -0.25 5.11
C LYS A 11 9.87 -1.31 4.65
N TYR A 12 8.63 -1.21 5.11
CA TYR A 12 7.62 -2.18 4.74
C TYR A 12 7.28 -2.06 3.25
N TRP A 13 7.15 -0.82 2.75
CA TRP A 13 6.89 -0.60 1.34
C TRP A 13 7.96 -1.26 0.46
N ASN A 14 9.23 -1.06 0.84
CA ASN A 14 10.33 -1.63 0.07
C ASN A 14 10.35 -3.15 0.09
N SER A 15 9.71 -3.77 1.08
CA SER A 15 9.63 -5.22 1.17
C SER A 15 8.52 -5.81 0.30
N LEU A 16 7.64 -4.98 -0.25
CA LEU A 16 6.55 -5.46 -1.08
C LEU A 16 7.05 -5.84 -2.47
N SER A 17 6.38 -6.80 -3.09
CA SER A 17 6.65 -7.13 -4.49
C SER A 17 6.15 -6.02 -5.40
N ASP A 18 6.65 -6.00 -6.64
CA ASP A 18 6.23 -5.00 -7.60
C ASP A 18 4.72 -5.07 -7.86
N GLY A 19 4.18 -6.27 -7.91
CA GLY A 19 2.73 -6.44 -8.08
C GLY A 19 1.93 -5.83 -6.94
N SER A 20 2.40 -6.03 -5.71
CA SER A 20 1.73 -5.46 -4.54
C SER A 20 1.84 -3.94 -4.53
N LYS A 21 3.01 -3.42 -4.86
CA LYS A 21 3.20 -1.96 -4.94
C LYS A 21 2.28 -1.35 -5.99
N LYS A 22 2.22 -1.95 -7.16
CA LYS A 22 1.38 -1.45 -8.24
C LYS A 22 -0.08 -1.46 -7.83
N ARG A 23 -0.52 -2.52 -7.18
CA ARG A 23 -1.89 -2.65 -6.71
C ARG A 23 -2.23 -1.57 -5.70
N ALA A 24 -1.31 -1.32 -4.76
CA ALA A 24 -1.50 -0.26 -3.78
C ALA A 24 -1.58 1.11 -4.44
N LEU A 25 -0.73 1.36 -5.42
CA LEU A 25 -0.77 2.64 -6.14
C LEU A 25 -2.04 2.79 -6.95
N GLN A 26 -2.53 1.71 -7.56
CA GLN A 26 -3.80 1.73 -8.28
C GLN A 26 -4.97 1.99 -7.35
N TYR A 27 -4.89 1.52 -6.13
CA TYR A 27 -5.90 1.80 -5.13
C TYR A 27 -5.94 3.30 -4.79
N CYS A 28 -4.77 3.93 -4.72
CA CYS A 28 -4.68 5.36 -4.42
C CYS A 28 -5.04 6.24 -5.63
N PHE A 29 -4.72 5.77 -6.82
CA PHE A 29 -4.90 6.53 -8.05
C PHE A 29 -5.59 5.68 -9.13
N PRO A 30 -6.87 5.33 -8.91
CA PRO A 30 -7.54 4.35 -9.78
C PRO A 30 -7.77 4.81 -11.21
N ILE A 31 -7.79 6.12 -11.44
CA ILE A 31 -8.03 6.63 -12.79
C ILE A 31 -6.83 7.42 -13.34
N HIS A 32 -5.66 7.20 -12.74
CA HIS A 32 -4.45 7.93 -13.11
C HIS A 32 -3.29 6.96 -13.35
N PRO A 33 -3.34 6.16 -14.41
CA PRO A 33 -2.30 5.17 -14.66
C PRO A 33 -0.91 5.79 -14.84
N ALA A 34 -0.84 7.02 -15.36
CA ALA A 34 0.44 7.70 -15.53
C ALA A 34 1.10 7.99 -14.18
N ILE A 35 0.30 8.33 -13.16
CA ILE A 35 0.83 8.56 -11.82
C ILE A 35 1.32 7.26 -11.21
N VAL A 36 0.58 6.17 -11.41
CA VAL A 36 0.99 4.85 -10.94
C VAL A 36 2.35 4.47 -11.53
N GLU A 37 2.50 4.64 -12.85
CA GLU A 37 3.77 4.35 -13.52
C GLU A 37 4.90 5.20 -12.98
N MET A 38 4.65 6.49 -12.80
CA MET A 38 5.65 7.40 -12.28
C MET A 38 6.12 6.96 -10.91
N LEU A 39 5.20 6.65 -10.01
CA LEU A 39 5.56 6.28 -8.65
C LEU A 39 6.19 4.89 -8.57
N MET A 40 5.87 4.00 -9.51
CA MET A 40 6.53 2.70 -9.57
C MET A 40 8.01 2.83 -9.87
N ASN A 41 8.39 3.87 -10.58
CA ASN A 41 9.78 4.12 -10.96
C ASN A 41 10.52 5.03 -9.98
N GLU A 42 9.85 5.46 -8.92
CA GLU A 42 10.46 6.30 -7.90
C GLU A 42 10.66 5.53 -6.61
N LYS A 43 11.56 6.03 -5.79
CA LYS A 43 11.67 5.56 -4.41
C LYS A 43 10.73 6.38 -3.54
N PRO A 44 10.13 5.76 -2.51
CA PRO A 44 9.26 6.51 -1.62
C PRO A 44 9.96 7.74 -1.05
N ASN A 45 9.27 8.86 -1.15
CA ASN A 45 9.79 10.14 -0.70
C ASN A 45 8.71 10.89 0.07
N LEU A 46 8.83 10.90 1.38
CA LEU A 46 7.78 11.48 2.23
C LEU A 46 7.68 12.99 2.13
N ARG A 47 8.56 13.63 1.36
CA ARG A 47 8.42 15.06 1.05
C ARG A 47 7.45 15.28 -0.10
N SER A 48 7.18 14.25 -0.89
CA SER A 48 6.25 14.33 -2.01
C SER A 48 4.83 14.15 -1.52
N GLU A 49 3.93 15.01 -1.98
CA GLU A 49 2.51 14.89 -1.64
C GLU A 49 1.92 13.59 -2.14
N TRP A 50 2.38 13.11 -3.31
CA TRP A 50 1.94 11.81 -3.84
C TRP A 50 2.25 10.68 -2.86
N TRP A 51 3.50 10.65 -2.38
CA TRP A 51 3.91 9.60 -1.46
C TRP A 51 3.26 9.74 -0.10
N GLN A 52 3.03 10.97 0.36
CA GLN A 52 2.30 11.19 1.60
C GLN A 52 0.88 10.63 1.51
N MET A 53 0.23 10.84 0.37
CA MET A 53 -1.10 10.30 0.14
C MET A 53 -1.08 8.76 0.16
N VAL A 54 -0.12 8.16 -0.54
CA VAL A 54 0.00 6.70 -0.58
C VAL A 54 0.18 6.14 0.83
N PHE A 55 1.10 6.73 1.59
CA PHE A 55 1.40 6.23 2.93
C PHE A 55 0.29 6.50 3.93
N THR A 56 -0.61 7.42 3.62
CA THR A 56 -1.78 7.67 4.43
C THR A 56 -2.89 6.66 4.13
N LYS A 57 -3.09 6.37 2.86
CA LYS A 57 -4.19 5.49 2.44
C LYS A 57 -3.87 4.01 2.55
N VAL A 58 -2.64 3.64 2.27
CA VAL A 58 -2.23 2.23 2.30
C VAL A 58 -1.66 1.93 3.68
N ARG A 59 -2.23 0.91 4.33
CA ARG A 59 -1.88 0.60 5.71
C ARG A 59 -1.25 -0.79 5.79
N ILE A 60 -0.44 -0.99 6.81
CA ILE A 60 0.16 -2.29 7.07
C ILE A 60 -0.83 -3.10 7.88
N PRO A 61 -1.28 -4.27 7.39
CA PRO A 61 -2.16 -5.13 8.19
C PRO A 61 -1.41 -5.68 9.39
N CYS A 62 -2.05 -5.65 10.56
CA CYS A 62 -1.46 -6.20 11.77
C CYS A 62 -1.61 -7.70 11.79
N PRO A 63 -0.57 -8.43 12.19
CA PRO A 63 -0.66 -9.87 12.27
C PRO A 63 -1.65 -10.32 13.36
N GLY A 64 -2.33 -11.41 13.10
CA GLY A 64 -3.29 -11.99 14.00
C GLY A 64 -4.02 -13.07 13.24
N SER A 65 -4.30 -14.21 13.86
CA SER A 65 -4.81 -15.37 13.14
C SER A 65 -6.09 -15.06 12.36
N TYR A 66 -7.09 -14.54 13.04
CA TYR A 66 -8.35 -14.20 12.39
C TYR A 66 -8.16 -13.13 11.33
N TYR A 67 -7.49 -12.08 11.73
CA TYR A 67 -7.30 -10.94 10.89
C TYR A 67 -6.48 -11.29 9.65
N LYS A 68 -5.48 -12.13 9.85
CA LYS A 68 -4.63 -12.58 8.77
C LYS A 68 -5.42 -13.32 7.70
N THR A 69 -6.34 -14.17 8.12
CA THR A 69 -7.17 -14.91 7.19
C THR A 69 -8.05 -13.98 6.39
N VAL A 70 -8.67 -13.02 7.06
CA VAL A 70 -9.56 -12.06 6.39
C VAL A 70 -8.77 -11.22 5.39
N VAL A 71 -7.60 -10.73 5.79
CA VAL A 71 -6.78 -9.90 4.92
C VAL A 71 -6.32 -10.68 3.69
N ASN A 72 -5.87 -11.91 3.89
CA ASN A 72 -5.43 -12.71 2.77
C ASN A 72 -6.55 -12.93 1.76
N ASN A 73 -7.74 -13.22 2.25
CA ASN A 73 -8.89 -13.46 1.38
C ASN A 73 -9.36 -12.17 0.71
N THR A 74 -9.19 -11.05 1.35
CA THR A 74 -9.71 -9.79 0.85
C THR A 74 -8.73 -9.05 -0.04
N TYR A 75 -7.46 -9.06 0.32
CA TYR A 75 -6.45 -8.25 -0.35
C TYR A 75 -5.61 -9.00 -1.34
N LEU A 76 -5.33 -10.25 -1.07
CA LEU A 76 -4.41 -11.00 -1.90
C LEU A 76 -5.09 -11.73 -3.04
N ASN A 77 -6.38 -11.73 -3.03
CA ASN A 77 -7.16 -12.34 -4.12
C ASN A 77 -7.65 -11.26 -5.11
#